data_ee2aa369dad23ab3644cdc27a320aa1d
#
_entry.id   ee2aa369dad23ab3644cdc27a320aa1d
#
_cell.length_a   1.000
_cell.length_b   1.000
_cell.length_c   1.000
_cell.angle_alpha   90.00
_cell.angle_beta   90.00
_cell.angle_gamma   90.00
#
_symmetry.space_group_name_H-M   'P 1'
#
loop_
_entity.id
_entity.type
_entity.pdbx_description
1 polymer ?
#
loop_
_entity_poly.entity_id
_entity_poly.type
_entity_poly.pdbx_seq_one_letter_code
_entity_poly.pdbx_strand_id
1 'polypeptide(L)'
;RGTEGKIAAIKIARTQQLPFFGICLGMQMAIVEFARNVVGIASANSGENRPDHPENVIDLMPEQSGHEETGGTMRLGSQTTVLTEGSLIAKVYNKTTISERHRHRYEVMNEFVPKFEAAGLSISGKHPERDLVETIELPEHPWFIGCQYHPEAGLSISGKHPERDLVETIELPEHPWFIGCQYHPELQSKPLKPHPLFSSFIEAAYVKXQARLGLQAT
;
A
#
# COMPACT_ATOMS: atom_id res chain seq x y z
N ARG A 1 12.32 10.43 -1.88
CA ARG A 1 13.57 9.77 -2.29
C ARG A 1 13.28 8.58 -3.20
N GLY A 2 14.08 8.39 -4.24
CA GLY A 2 14.00 7.22 -5.13
C GLY A 2 12.79 7.19 -6.05
N THR A 3 12.15 8.32 -6.31
CA THR A 3 10.93 8.39 -7.12
C THR A 3 11.16 7.83 -8.52
N GLU A 4 12.22 8.28 -9.21
CA GLU A 4 12.50 7.83 -10.57
C GLU A 4 12.84 6.33 -10.62
N GLY A 5 13.50 5.80 -9.57
CA GLY A 5 13.75 4.37 -9.45
C GLY A 5 12.45 3.56 -9.30
N LYS A 6 11.48 4.08 -8.53
CA LYS A 6 10.17 3.45 -8.40
C LYS A 6 9.45 3.45 -9.76
N ILE A 7 9.44 4.59 -10.45
CA ILE A 7 8.81 4.74 -11.77
C ILE A 7 9.43 3.74 -12.76
N ALA A 8 10.77 3.61 -12.77
CA ALA A 8 11.47 2.66 -13.63
C ALA A 8 11.07 1.20 -13.30
N ALA A 9 11.00 0.85 -12.02
CA ALA A 9 10.58 -0.50 -11.60
C ALA A 9 9.13 -0.79 -12.01
N ILE A 10 8.25 0.19 -11.86
CA ILE A 10 6.83 0.07 -12.26
C ILE A 10 6.73 -0.14 -13.78
N LYS A 11 7.53 0.61 -14.56
CA LYS A 11 7.58 0.43 -16.02
C LYS A 11 7.95 -1.02 -16.36
N ILE A 12 8.95 -1.57 -15.69
CA ILE A 12 9.36 -2.97 -15.91
C ILE A 12 8.20 -3.91 -15.58
N ALA A 13 7.55 -3.72 -14.42
CA ALA A 13 6.43 -4.56 -14.03
C ALA A 13 5.31 -4.52 -15.07
N ARG A 14 4.93 -3.31 -15.49
CA ARG A 14 3.86 -3.13 -16.49
C ARG A 14 4.23 -3.76 -17.85
N THR A 15 5.43 -3.48 -18.37
CA THR A 15 5.80 -3.93 -19.73
C THR A 15 6.17 -5.40 -19.79
N GLN A 16 6.65 -5.99 -18.69
CA GLN A 16 6.99 -7.41 -18.64
C GLN A 16 5.89 -8.25 -17.99
N GLN A 17 4.74 -7.63 -17.73
CA GLN A 17 3.55 -8.28 -17.14
C GLN A 17 3.86 -9.01 -15.84
N LEU A 18 4.69 -8.41 -14.99
CA LEU A 18 4.99 -8.92 -13.66
C LEU A 18 3.96 -8.41 -12.65
N PRO A 19 3.45 -9.24 -11.75
CA PRO A 19 2.49 -8.77 -10.75
C PRO A 19 2.99 -7.51 -10.04
N PHE A 20 2.10 -6.53 -9.90
CA PHE A 20 2.42 -5.25 -9.28
C PHE A 20 1.35 -4.84 -8.28
N PHE A 21 1.78 -4.46 -7.08
CA PHE A 21 0.92 -3.87 -6.06
C PHE A 21 1.51 -2.54 -5.59
N GLY A 22 0.82 -1.45 -5.91
CA GLY A 22 1.25 -0.10 -5.51
C GLY A 22 0.40 0.44 -4.38
N ILE A 23 0.98 0.60 -3.20
CA ILE A 23 0.28 1.12 -2.02
C ILE A 23 0.64 2.59 -1.83
N CYS A 24 -0.36 3.47 -1.70
CA CYS A 24 -0.22 4.90 -1.42
C CYS A 24 0.75 5.56 -2.43
N LEU A 25 1.96 5.91 -2.03
CA LEU A 25 2.98 6.46 -2.94
C LEU A 25 3.22 5.52 -4.14
N GLY A 26 3.11 4.20 -3.94
CA GLY A 26 3.27 3.23 -5.02
C GLY A 26 2.21 3.39 -6.11
N MET A 27 0.95 3.61 -5.74
CA MET A 27 -0.11 3.91 -6.69
C MET A 27 0.16 5.24 -7.40
N GLN A 28 0.54 6.28 -6.65
CA GLN A 28 0.84 7.59 -7.22
C GLN A 28 1.95 7.51 -8.27
N MET A 29 3.01 6.76 -7.98
CA MET A 29 4.10 6.59 -8.94
C MET A 29 3.69 5.74 -10.14
N ALA A 30 2.74 4.81 -9.98
CA ALA A 30 2.19 4.05 -11.10
C ALA A 30 1.40 4.97 -12.06
N ILE A 31 0.67 5.93 -11.51
CA ILE A 31 -0.05 6.93 -12.31
C ILE A 31 0.93 7.83 -13.04
N VAL A 32 2.00 8.29 -12.38
CA VAL A 32 3.04 9.10 -13.02
C VAL A 32 3.72 8.31 -14.16
N GLU A 33 4.05 7.04 -13.91
CA GLU A 33 4.64 6.15 -14.92
C GLU A 33 3.70 6.02 -16.13
N PHE A 34 2.44 5.73 -15.88
CA PHE A 34 1.43 5.54 -16.91
C PHE A 34 1.22 6.84 -17.72
N ALA A 35 1.13 7.96 -17.03
CA ALA A 35 1.01 9.28 -17.67
C ALA A 35 2.17 9.54 -18.63
N ARG A 36 3.41 9.28 -18.19
CA ARG A 36 4.61 9.53 -19.02
C ARG A 36 4.73 8.58 -20.19
N ASN A 37 4.56 7.28 -19.95
CA ASN A 37 4.97 6.25 -20.90
C ASN A 37 3.82 5.67 -21.73
N VAL A 38 2.58 5.90 -21.35
CA VAL A 38 1.41 5.40 -22.08
C VAL A 38 0.56 6.55 -22.62
N VAL A 39 0.19 7.51 -21.76
CA VAL A 39 -0.60 8.67 -22.20
C VAL A 39 0.24 9.68 -23.02
N GLY A 40 1.55 9.74 -22.77
CA GLY A 40 2.45 10.65 -23.50
C GLY A 40 2.63 12.03 -22.85
N ILE A 41 2.28 12.18 -21.57
CA ILE A 41 2.53 13.42 -20.81
C ILE A 41 3.95 13.31 -20.24
N ALA A 42 4.94 13.63 -21.06
CA ALA A 42 6.35 13.36 -20.74
C ALA A 42 6.86 14.00 -19.46
N SER A 43 6.30 15.16 -19.06
CA SER A 43 6.72 15.89 -17.86
C SER A 43 5.81 15.60 -16.64
N ALA A 44 4.86 14.66 -16.76
CA ALA A 44 3.96 14.30 -15.66
C ALA A 44 4.74 14.02 -14.38
N ASN A 45 4.24 14.55 -13.27
CA ASN A 45 4.93 14.43 -11.98
C ASN A 45 3.92 14.49 -10.83
N SER A 46 4.45 14.53 -9.62
CA SER A 46 3.71 14.77 -8.39
C SER A 46 4.12 16.13 -7.84
N GLY A 47 3.15 16.90 -7.36
CA GLY A 47 3.41 18.17 -6.67
C GLY A 47 4.33 18.02 -5.46
N GLU A 48 4.39 16.82 -4.87
CA GLU A 48 5.34 16.56 -3.80
C GLU A 48 6.79 16.69 -4.26
N ASN A 49 7.06 16.31 -5.52
CA ASN A 49 8.41 16.36 -6.11
C ASN A 49 8.65 17.62 -6.91
N ARG A 50 7.60 18.19 -7.49
CA ARG A 50 7.71 19.34 -8.39
C ARG A 50 6.51 20.27 -8.18
N PRO A 51 6.55 21.09 -7.12
CA PRO A 51 5.43 21.99 -6.83
C PRO A 51 5.08 22.91 -8.01
N ASP A 52 3.80 23.24 -8.13
CA ASP A 52 3.24 24.20 -9.08
C ASP A 52 3.48 23.86 -10.57
N HIS A 53 3.77 22.61 -10.88
CA HIS A 53 3.95 22.21 -12.28
C HIS A 53 2.59 21.87 -12.92
N PRO A 54 2.26 22.43 -14.09
CA PRO A 54 0.92 22.27 -14.69
C PRO A 54 0.58 20.84 -15.14
N GLU A 55 1.58 19.98 -15.26
CA GLU A 55 1.35 18.57 -15.61
C GLU A 55 1.54 17.64 -14.40
N ASN A 56 1.33 18.15 -13.19
CA ASN A 56 1.27 17.28 -12.02
C ASN A 56 -0.03 16.47 -12.07
N VAL A 57 0.12 15.18 -12.28
CA VAL A 57 -1.03 14.24 -12.30
C VAL A 57 -1.40 13.78 -10.88
N ILE A 58 -0.52 14.08 -9.93
CA ILE A 58 -0.70 13.88 -8.48
C ILE A 58 -0.43 15.24 -7.83
N ASP A 59 -1.42 15.80 -7.13
CA ASP A 59 -1.20 17.09 -6.46
C ASP A 59 -2.16 17.27 -5.27
N LEU A 60 -2.05 18.42 -4.61
CA LEU A 60 -3.00 18.81 -3.57
C LEU A 60 -4.32 19.23 -4.23
N MET A 61 -5.42 18.80 -3.64
CA MET A 61 -6.73 19.22 -4.16
C MET A 61 -6.94 20.71 -3.93
N PRO A 62 -7.59 21.42 -4.87
CA PRO A 62 -7.80 22.89 -4.73
C PRO A 62 -8.42 23.32 -3.41
N GLU A 63 -9.27 22.49 -2.83
CA GLU A 63 -9.90 22.75 -1.53
C GLU A 63 -8.91 22.73 -0.37
N GLN A 64 -7.74 22.13 -0.58
CA GLN A 64 -6.70 21.99 0.43
C GLN A 64 -5.67 23.12 0.38
N SER A 65 -5.63 23.85 -0.73
CA SER A 65 -4.60 24.88 -0.96
C SER A 65 -4.85 26.19 -0.23
N GLY A 66 -5.98 26.33 0.48
CA GLY A 66 -6.34 27.56 1.22
C GLY A 66 -6.09 27.54 2.72
N HIS A 67 -5.58 26.46 3.27
CA HIS A 67 -5.37 26.35 4.73
C HIS A 67 -3.89 26.22 5.05
N GLU A 68 -3.29 27.31 5.47
CA GLU A 68 -1.86 27.44 5.80
C GLU A 68 -1.45 26.80 7.13
N GLU A 69 -2.25 25.92 7.72
CA GLU A 69 -1.83 25.25 8.94
C GLU A 69 -1.36 23.82 8.66
N THR A 70 -0.10 23.59 8.95
CA THR A 70 0.58 22.29 8.88
C THR A 70 -0.21 21.20 9.59
N GLY A 71 -0.90 20.36 8.82
CA GLY A 71 -1.63 19.20 9.34
C GLY A 71 -3.07 19.06 8.90
N GLY A 72 -3.72 20.16 8.47
CA GLY A 72 -5.16 20.15 8.18
C GLY A 72 -5.57 19.51 6.86
N THR A 73 -4.62 19.23 5.96
CA THR A 73 -4.93 18.70 4.62
C THR A 73 -4.68 17.20 4.48
N MET A 74 -4.14 16.57 5.52
CA MET A 74 -3.83 15.13 5.45
C MET A 74 -5.08 14.28 5.62
N ARG A 75 -5.33 13.38 4.66
CA ARG A 75 -6.36 12.36 4.85
C ARG A 75 -5.83 11.32 5.81
N LEU A 76 -6.49 11.20 6.96
CA LEU A 76 -6.10 10.30 8.04
C LEU A 76 -7.26 9.41 8.46
N GLY A 77 -6.94 8.16 8.79
CA GLY A 77 -7.90 7.23 9.38
C GLY A 77 -8.69 6.47 8.33
N SER A 78 -9.70 5.76 8.81
CA SER A 78 -10.53 4.87 7.99
C SER A 78 -11.49 5.68 7.12
N GLN A 79 -11.53 5.40 5.83
CA GLN A 79 -12.44 6.05 4.89
C GLN A 79 -13.03 5.00 3.94
N THR A 80 -14.25 5.30 3.47
CA THR A 80 -14.98 4.40 2.59
C THR A 80 -14.50 4.54 1.14
N THR A 81 -14.34 3.40 0.47
CA THR A 81 -14.08 3.32 -0.96
C THR A 81 -15.16 2.46 -1.59
N VAL A 82 -15.79 2.95 -2.66
CA VAL A 82 -16.71 2.17 -3.49
C VAL A 82 -15.91 1.62 -4.67
N LEU A 83 -15.89 0.30 -4.78
CA LEU A 83 -15.17 -0.42 -5.83
C LEU A 83 -16.08 -0.70 -7.01
N THR A 84 -15.55 -0.61 -8.21
CA THR A 84 -16.26 -0.93 -9.45
C THR A 84 -16.58 -2.43 -9.48
N GLU A 85 -17.87 -2.75 -9.63
CA GLU A 85 -18.30 -4.15 -9.71
C GLU A 85 -17.59 -4.85 -10.87
N GLY A 86 -17.12 -6.07 -10.64
CA GLY A 86 -16.40 -6.85 -11.65
C GLY A 86 -14.92 -6.56 -11.76
N SER A 87 -14.44 -5.47 -11.13
CA SER A 87 -13.00 -5.16 -11.11
C SER A 87 -12.19 -6.25 -10.38
N LEU A 88 -10.91 -6.32 -10.66
CA LEU A 88 -10.02 -7.28 -10.00
C LEU A 88 -10.00 -7.04 -8.48
N ILE A 89 -9.91 -5.77 -8.06
CA ILE A 89 -9.85 -5.45 -6.64
C ILE A 89 -11.17 -5.79 -5.93
N ALA A 90 -12.32 -5.58 -6.58
CA ALA A 90 -13.62 -5.97 -6.01
C ALA A 90 -13.68 -7.49 -5.81
N LYS A 91 -13.13 -8.25 -6.75
CA LYS A 91 -13.04 -9.73 -6.63
C LYS A 91 -12.11 -10.12 -5.48
N VAL A 92 -10.96 -9.46 -5.36
CA VAL A 92 -9.99 -9.73 -4.29
C VAL A 92 -10.62 -9.49 -2.91
N TYR A 93 -11.34 -8.37 -2.75
CA TYR A 93 -12.02 -8.06 -1.48
C TYR A 93 -13.33 -8.85 -1.29
N ASN A 94 -13.88 -9.39 -2.38
CA ASN A 94 -15.21 -10.01 -2.40
C ASN A 94 -16.29 -9.05 -1.88
N LYS A 95 -16.12 -7.77 -2.22
CA LYS A 95 -17.01 -6.67 -1.78
C LYS A 95 -16.92 -5.52 -2.78
N THR A 96 -17.99 -4.72 -2.85
CA THR A 96 -17.98 -3.48 -3.65
C THR A 96 -17.90 -2.22 -2.79
N THR A 97 -17.92 -2.37 -1.47
CA THR A 97 -17.68 -1.26 -0.54
C THR A 97 -16.74 -1.72 0.54
N ILE A 98 -15.65 -0.97 0.73
CA ILE A 98 -14.63 -1.29 1.71
C ILE A 98 -14.33 -0.05 2.56
N SER A 99 -13.68 -0.26 3.70
CA SER A 99 -13.27 0.82 4.57
C SER A 99 -11.81 0.57 4.92
N GLU A 100 -10.92 1.45 4.48
CA GLU A 100 -9.47 1.27 4.62
C GLU A 100 -8.82 2.54 5.17
N ARG A 101 -7.64 2.37 5.77
CA ARG A 101 -6.94 3.48 6.45
C ARG A 101 -6.10 4.29 5.47
N HIS A 102 -6.21 5.61 5.58
CA HIS A 102 -5.47 6.57 4.77
C HIS A 102 -4.44 7.33 5.61
N ARG A 103 -3.34 7.70 4.96
CA ARG A 103 -2.33 8.61 5.52
C ARG A 103 -1.57 9.28 4.37
N HIS A 104 -2.22 10.25 3.73
CA HIS A 104 -1.61 10.99 2.62
C HIS A 104 -2.30 12.34 2.44
N ARG A 105 -1.68 13.24 1.70
CA ARG A 105 -2.27 14.54 1.38
C ARG A 105 -2.35 14.80 -0.13
N TYR A 106 -1.57 14.12 -0.94
CA TYR A 106 -1.59 14.24 -2.40
C TYR A 106 -2.58 13.25 -2.98
N GLU A 107 -3.30 13.70 -4.02
CA GLU A 107 -4.37 12.93 -4.67
C GLU A 107 -4.16 12.90 -6.17
N VAL A 108 -4.80 11.96 -6.84
CA VAL A 108 -4.86 11.92 -8.30
C VAL A 108 -5.71 13.10 -8.78
N MET A 109 -5.18 13.85 -9.73
CA MET A 109 -5.90 15.00 -10.29
C MET A 109 -6.96 14.52 -11.27
N ASN A 110 -8.24 14.74 -10.93
CA ASN A 110 -9.38 14.23 -11.69
C ASN A 110 -9.42 14.69 -13.14
N GLU A 111 -8.83 15.85 -13.45
CA GLU A 111 -8.79 16.38 -14.82
C GLU A 111 -8.01 15.47 -15.78
N PHE A 112 -7.10 14.64 -15.27
CA PHE A 112 -6.34 13.69 -16.10
C PHE A 112 -7.01 12.32 -16.21
N VAL A 113 -7.99 12.01 -15.34
CA VAL A 113 -8.65 10.70 -15.32
C VAL A 113 -9.17 10.27 -16.69
N PRO A 114 -9.90 11.15 -17.45
CA PRO A 114 -10.37 10.72 -18.77
C PRO A 114 -9.25 10.31 -19.73
N LYS A 115 -8.07 10.93 -19.62
CA LYS A 115 -6.91 10.55 -20.46
C LYS A 115 -6.37 9.19 -20.06
N PHE A 116 -6.37 8.90 -18.76
CA PHE A 116 -5.91 7.61 -18.23
C PHE A 116 -6.86 6.48 -18.70
N GLU A 117 -8.15 6.69 -18.56
CA GLU A 117 -9.15 5.70 -18.97
C GLU A 117 -9.13 5.45 -20.48
N ALA A 118 -9.01 6.51 -21.28
CA ALA A 118 -8.90 6.38 -22.72
C ALA A 118 -7.64 5.60 -23.15
N ALA A 119 -6.61 5.61 -22.32
CA ALA A 119 -5.35 4.89 -22.57
C ALA A 119 -5.33 3.48 -21.94
N GLY A 120 -6.44 3.05 -21.28
CA GLY A 120 -6.58 1.68 -20.78
C GLY A 120 -6.36 1.48 -19.29
N LEU A 121 -6.15 2.56 -18.52
CA LEU A 121 -6.12 2.45 -17.06
C LEU A 121 -7.56 2.45 -16.55
N SER A 122 -7.90 1.53 -15.65
CA SER A 122 -9.22 1.49 -15.03
C SER A 122 -9.17 2.16 -13.66
N ILE A 123 -10.08 3.10 -13.41
CA ILE A 123 -10.32 3.62 -12.07
C ILE A 123 -11.29 2.63 -11.42
N SER A 124 -10.76 1.74 -10.62
CA SER A 124 -11.50 0.61 -10.05
C SER A 124 -12.10 0.88 -8.66
N GLY A 125 -11.86 2.07 -8.11
CA GLY A 125 -12.51 2.48 -6.85
C GLY A 125 -12.38 3.97 -6.60
N LYS A 126 -13.43 4.53 -5.98
CA LYS A 126 -13.50 5.97 -5.68
C LYS A 126 -14.11 6.22 -4.31
N HIS A 127 -13.77 7.38 -3.74
CA HIS A 127 -14.43 7.89 -2.54
C HIS A 127 -15.89 8.28 -2.91
N PRO A 128 -16.89 7.80 -2.19
CA PRO A 128 -18.28 7.98 -2.62
C PRO A 128 -18.78 9.43 -2.72
N GLU A 129 -18.26 10.32 -1.90
CA GLU A 129 -18.74 11.71 -1.83
C GLU A 129 -17.80 12.72 -2.49
N ARG A 130 -16.50 12.40 -2.59
CA ARG A 130 -15.50 13.37 -3.03
C ARG A 130 -14.94 13.07 -4.41
N ASP A 131 -15.39 12.01 -5.05
CA ASP A 131 -14.93 11.56 -6.38
C ASP A 131 -13.41 11.38 -6.49
N LEU A 132 -12.73 11.12 -5.37
CA LEU A 132 -11.29 10.90 -5.35
C LEU A 132 -10.95 9.48 -5.79
N VAL A 133 -9.90 9.35 -6.60
CA VAL A 133 -9.43 8.05 -7.08
C VAL A 133 -8.77 7.29 -5.91
N GLU A 134 -9.33 6.12 -5.60
CA GLU A 134 -8.83 5.29 -4.49
C GLU A 134 -8.10 4.04 -4.96
N THR A 135 -8.51 3.49 -6.12
CA THR A 135 -7.84 2.32 -6.68
C THR A 135 -7.77 2.40 -8.20
N ILE A 136 -6.71 1.82 -8.74
CA ILE A 136 -6.48 1.72 -10.19
C ILE A 136 -6.10 0.29 -10.56
N GLU A 137 -6.41 -0.09 -11.80
CA GLU A 137 -6.06 -1.39 -12.37
C GLU A 137 -5.65 -1.23 -13.83
N LEU A 138 -4.88 -2.20 -14.33
CA LEU A 138 -4.69 -2.40 -15.76
C LEU A 138 -5.39 -3.72 -16.14
N PRO A 139 -6.59 -3.64 -16.74
CA PRO A 139 -7.37 -4.85 -17.04
C PRO A 139 -6.68 -5.85 -17.97
N GLU A 140 -5.82 -5.34 -18.88
CA GLU A 140 -5.06 -6.18 -19.81
C GLU A 140 -3.79 -6.79 -19.18
N HIS A 141 -3.51 -6.46 -17.91
CA HIS A 141 -2.33 -6.96 -17.19
C HIS A 141 -2.74 -8.14 -16.30
N PRO A 142 -1.93 -9.21 -16.18
CA PRO A 142 -2.28 -10.36 -15.34
C PRO A 142 -2.62 -10.01 -13.89
N TRP A 143 -1.90 -9.04 -13.31
CA TRP A 143 -2.21 -8.56 -11.95
C TRP A 143 -1.52 -7.22 -11.71
N PHE A 144 -2.27 -6.11 -11.80
CA PHE A 144 -1.74 -4.77 -11.59
C PHE A 144 -2.78 -3.95 -10.84
N ILE A 145 -2.53 -3.70 -9.57
CA ILE A 145 -3.43 -2.93 -8.70
C ILE A 145 -2.63 -1.82 -8.00
N GLY A 146 -3.22 -0.63 -7.97
CA GLY A 146 -2.76 0.46 -7.11
C GLY A 146 -3.88 0.85 -6.15
N CYS A 147 -3.55 1.16 -4.90
CA CYS A 147 -4.51 1.69 -3.94
C CYS A 147 -3.91 2.88 -3.19
N GLN A 148 -4.73 3.90 -2.93
CA GLN A 148 -4.30 5.12 -2.24
C GLN A 148 -4.22 4.90 -0.72
N TYR A 149 -5.02 3.99 -0.22
CA TYR A 149 -5.06 3.62 1.19
C TYR A 149 -3.98 2.58 1.55
N HIS A 150 -3.87 2.29 2.83
CA HIS A 150 -2.96 1.27 3.37
C HIS A 150 -3.79 0.05 3.76
N PRO A 151 -3.88 -0.98 2.90
CA PRO A 151 -4.71 -2.15 3.20
C PRO A 151 -4.30 -2.79 4.52
N GLU A 152 -5.28 -3.22 5.28
CA GLU A 152 -4.99 -3.99 6.49
C GLU A 152 -4.39 -5.33 6.08
N ALA A 153 -3.14 -5.51 6.45
CA ALA A 153 -2.38 -6.71 6.08
C ALA A 153 -2.71 -7.92 6.97
N GLY A 154 -3.78 -7.83 7.75
CA GLY A 154 -4.13 -8.88 8.71
C GLY A 154 -3.21 -8.89 9.92
N LEU A 155 -2.35 -7.88 10.07
CA LEU A 155 -1.47 -7.77 11.22
C LEU A 155 -2.26 -7.37 12.46
N SER A 156 -2.13 -8.15 13.51
CA SER A 156 -2.66 -7.81 14.82
C SER A 156 -1.61 -7.05 15.62
N ILE A 157 -2.04 -5.98 16.29
CA ILE A 157 -1.20 -5.33 17.29
C ILE A 157 -1.31 -6.16 18.57
N SER A 158 -0.25 -6.90 18.89
CA SER A 158 -0.23 -7.78 20.05
C SER A 158 0.44 -7.18 21.28
N GLY A 159 1.02 -5.98 21.14
CA GLY A 159 1.59 -5.27 22.27
C GLY A 159 1.78 -3.79 22.00
N LYS A 160 1.49 -2.97 23.02
CA LYS A 160 1.70 -1.52 22.97
C LYS A 160 2.42 -1.04 24.22
N HIS A 161 3.14 0.08 24.09
CA HIS A 161 3.72 0.77 25.23
C HIS A 161 2.59 1.27 26.13
N PRO A 162 2.61 0.95 27.43
CA PRO A 162 1.46 1.21 28.31
C PRO A 162 1.08 2.68 28.47
N GLU A 163 2.03 3.59 28.35
CA GLU A 163 1.78 5.03 28.57
C GLU A 163 1.73 5.85 27.29
N ARG A 164 2.32 5.35 26.18
CA ARG A 164 2.50 6.14 24.97
C ARG A 164 1.63 5.67 23.80
N ASP A 165 0.91 4.58 23.96
CA ASP A 165 0.10 3.94 22.91
C ASP A 165 0.89 3.63 21.63
N LEU A 166 2.22 3.47 21.74
CA LEU A 166 3.08 3.10 20.63
C LEU A 166 3.04 1.60 20.39
N VAL A 167 2.96 1.20 19.14
CA VAL A 167 2.97 -0.22 18.76
C VAL A 167 4.35 -0.80 19.04
N GLU A 168 4.40 -1.85 19.85
CA GLU A 168 5.64 -2.52 20.26
C GLU A 168 5.76 -3.92 19.65
N THR A 169 4.63 -4.62 19.44
CA THR A 169 4.64 -5.92 18.78
C THR A 169 3.46 -6.07 17.84
N ILE A 170 3.71 -6.80 16.75
CA ILE A 170 2.71 -7.14 15.73
C ILE A 170 2.78 -8.64 15.41
N GLU A 171 1.65 -9.20 15.00
CA GLU A 171 1.56 -10.61 14.62
C GLU A 171 0.67 -10.78 13.38
N LEU A 172 0.88 -11.88 12.65
CA LEU A 172 -0.07 -12.38 11.66
C LEU A 172 -0.74 -13.61 12.26
N PRO A 173 -1.98 -13.49 12.77
CA PRO A 173 -2.62 -14.61 13.47
C PRO A 173 -2.80 -15.87 12.62
N GLU A 174 -2.98 -15.72 11.30
CA GLU A 174 -3.18 -16.85 10.39
C GLU A 174 -1.85 -17.46 9.91
N HIS A 175 -0.71 -16.91 10.30
CA HIS A 175 0.61 -17.44 9.94
C HIS A 175 1.13 -18.36 11.06
N PRO A 176 1.77 -19.48 10.74
CA PRO A 176 2.30 -20.40 11.76
C PRO A 176 3.19 -19.74 12.81
N TRP A 177 4.00 -18.76 12.39
CA TRP A 177 4.79 -17.94 13.32
C TRP A 177 5.26 -16.69 12.58
N PHE A 178 4.66 -15.54 12.88
CA PHE A 178 5.06 -14.24 12.35
C PHE A 178 4.89 -13.21 13.45
N ILE A 179 5.99 -12.77 14.03
CA ILE A 179 6.00 -11.77 15.09
C ILE A 179 7.05 -10.71 14.72
N GLY A 180 6.65 -9.45 14.79
CA GLY A 180 7.57 -8.32 14.69
C GLY A 180 7.59 -7.56 16.01
N CYS A 181 8.76 -7.15 16.46
CA CYS A 181 8.86 -6.35 17.68
C CYS A 181 9.77 -5.15 17.47
N GLN A 182 9.41 -4.04 18.13
CA GLN A 182 10.16 -2.79 18.05
C GLN A 182 11.37 -2.80 19.00
N TYR A 183 11.28 -3.54 20.08
CA TYR A 183 12.34 -3.65 21.07
C TYR A 183 13.39 -4.70 20.64
N HIS A 184 14.48 -4.81 21.42
CA HIS A 184 15.64 -5.65 21.14
C HIS A 184 15.67 -6.87 22.09
N PRO A 185 14.97 -7.98 21.74
CA PRO A 185 14.94 -9.16 22.65
C PRO A 185 16.31 -9.83 22.82
N GLU A 186 17.22 -9.64 21.87
CA GLU A 186 18.56 -10.20 21.98
C GLU A 186 19.34 -9.66 23.20
N LEU A 187 19.01 -8.48 23.67
CA LEU A 187 19.66 -7.90 24.84
C LEU A 187 19.30 -8.65 26.13
N GLN A 188 18.19 -9.38 26.14
CA GLN A 188 17.76 -10.17 27.30
C GLN A 188 17.94 -11.67 27.10
N SER A 189 18.50 -12.07 25.95
CA SER A 189 18.71 -13.49 25.62
C SER A 189 20.08 -13.95 26.08
N LYS A 190 20.16 -15.17 26.64
CA LYS A 190 21.43 -15.79 27.09
C LYS A 190 21.51 -17.22 26.58
N PRO A 191 22.71 -17.78 26.37
CA PRO A 191 22.86 -19.13 25.82
C PRO A 191 22.04 -20.22 26.54
N LEU A 192 21.99 -20.17 27.86
CA LEU A 192 21.26 -21.17 28.67
C LEU A 192 19.87 -20.69 29.12
N LYS A 193 19.49 -19.47 28.73
CA LYS A 193 18.16 -18.89 29.01
C LYS A 193 17.78 -17.98 27.87
N PRO A 194 17.45 -18.56 26.71
CA PRO A 194 17.09 -17.74 25.55
C PRO A 194 15.78 -16.98 25.78
N HIS A 195 15.67 -15.83 25.13
CA HIS A 195 14.45 -15.05 25.18
C HIS A 195 13.29 -15.87 24.55
N PRO A 196 12.09 -15.83 25.12
CA PRO A 196 10.95 -16.64 24.63
C PRO A 196 10.68 -16.53 23.14
N LEU A 197 10.82 -15.34 22.54
CA LEU A 197 10.59 -15.16 21.11
C LEU A 197 11.56 -16.00 20.28
N PHE A 198 12.85 -16.08 20.68
CA PHE A 198 13.80 -16.92 19.93
C PHE A 198 13.49 -18.42 20.09
N SER A 199 13.10 -18.84 21.30
CA SER A 199 12.75 -20.23 21.55
C SER A 199 11.55 -20.64 20.68
N SER A 200 10.48 -19.84 20.69
CA SER A 200 9.27 -20.16 19.92
C SER A 200 9.50 -20.08 18.40
N PHE A 201 10.36 -19.13 17.93
CA PHE A 201 10.72 -19.07 16.53
C PHE A 201 11.43 -20.34 16.06
N ILE A 202 12.42 -20.80 16.83
CA ILE A 202 13.19 -22.02 16.52
C ILE A 202 12.27 -23.23 16.53
N GLU A 203 11.37 -23.31 17.52
CA GLU A 203 10.38 -24.40 17.60
C GLU A 203 9.47 -24.42 16.36
N ALA A 204 8.91 -23.28 15.99
CA ALA A 204 8.04 -23.20 14.81
C ALA A 204 8.81 -23.56 13.53
N ALA A 205 10.05 -23.08 13.40
CA ALA A 205 10.90 -23.42 12.25
C ALA A 205 11.22 -24.91 12.21
N TYR A 206 11.48 -25.52 13.37
CA TYR A 206 11.75 -26.96 13.48
C TYR A 206 10.53 -27.78 13.06
N VAL A 207 9.35 -27.46 13.58
CA VAL A 207 8.09 -28.12 13.23
C VAL A 207 7.84 -28.03 11.72
N LYS A 208 8.07 -26.90 11.15
CA LYS A 208 7.94 -26.70 9.70
C LYS A 208 8.91 -27.57 8.89
N UNK A 209 9.97 -27.71 9.44
CA UNK A 209 10.82 -28.41 8.89
C UNK A 209 10.53 -29.73 8.88
N GLN A 210 10.23 -30.31 9.92
CA GLN A 210 9.79 -31.70 10.10
C GLN A 210 8.65 -32.05 9.12
N ALA A 211 7.62 -31.23 9.09
CA ALA A 211 6.49 -31.42 8.19
C ALA A 211 6.92 -31.48 6.72
N ARG A 212 7.86 -30.62 6.33
CA ARG A 212 8.37 -30.59 4.94
C ARG A 212 9.16 -31.86 4.58
N LEU A 213 9.79 -32.47 5.56
CA LEU A 213 10.57 -33.69 5.38
C LEU A 213 9.72 -34.96 5.53
N GLY A 214 8.44 -34.85 5.84
CA GLY A 214 7.56 -35.98 6.06
C GLY A 214 7.85 -36.74 7.35
N LEU A 215 8.54 -36.09 8.29
CA LEU A 215 8.88 -36.69 9.57
C LEU A 215 7.80 -36.34 10.59
N GLN A 216 7.25 -37.35 11.26
CA GLN A 216 6.26 -37.09 12.33
C GLN A 216 6.98 -36.54 13.57
N ALA A 217 6.36 -35.56 14.20
CA ALA A 217 6.84 -35.09 15.49
C ALA A 217 6.65 -36.22 16.53
N THR A 218 7.76 -36.66 17.11
CA THR A 218 7.75 -37.65 18.20
C THR A 218 7.49 -36.93 19.53
#